data_584f00d00ebf542a56014aa9a6fd087e
#
_entry.id   584f00d00ebf542a56014aa9a6fd087e
#
_cell.length_a   1.000
_cell.length_b   1.000
_cell.length_c   1.000
_cell.angle_alpha   90.00
_cell.angle_beta   90.00
_cell.angle_gamma   90.00
#
_symmetry.space_group_name_H-M   'P 1'
#
loop_
_entity.id
_entity.type
_entity.pdbx_description
1 polymer ?
#
loop_
_entity_poly.entity_id
_entity_poly.type
_entity_poly.pdbx_seq_one_letter_code
_entity_poly.pdbx_strand_id
1 'polypeptide(L)'
;MKTKRKTWYLQKKDILYVEENHDGKYGAKGKERLPKRKLTPEDVQRVNAWNKSKRARLRLMEYFSPGDLWVTFTYKPENRPPDMDTAKKQFLKMMDKLRKIYRKKGRVLFWIRNIERGTKGAWHIHCIINDIGNTASLVERTWPYGGVYVT
;
A
#
# COMPACT_ATOMS: atom_id res chain seq x y z
N MET A 1 -10.07 -27.53 -20.32
CA MET A 1 -9.97 -26.16 -19.71
C MET A 1 -9.78 -26.34 -18.22
N LYS A 2 -8.72 -25.79 -17.65
CA LYS A 2 -8.42 -25.93 -16.24
C LYS A 2 -8.62 -24.56 -15.56
N THR A 3 -9.60 -24.47 -14.68
CA THR A 3 -9.84 -23.29 -13.87
C THR A 3 -9.03 -23.39 -12.58
N LYS A 4 -8.22 -22.41 -12.28
CA LYS A 4 -7.52 -22.28 -11.00
C LYS A 4 -8.25 -21.26 -10.15
N ARG A 5 -8.76 -21.70 -9.02
CA ARG A 5 -9.40 -20.86 -8.03
C ARG A 5 -8.44 -20.57 -6.87
N LYS A 6 -8.29 -19.32 -6.50
CA LYS A 6 -7.57 -18.87 -5.31
C LYS A 6 -8.52 -18.11 -4.42
N THR A 7 -8.47 -18.39 -3.13
CA THR A 7 -9.37 -17.80 -2.15
C THR A 7 -8.57 -17.20 -1.02
N TRP A 8 -8.96 -15.99 -0.60
CA TRP A 8 -8.41 -15.31 0.58
C TRP A 8 -9.57 -14.91 1.49
N TYR A 9 -9.47 -15.29 2.75
CA TYR A 9 -10.42 -14.88 3.76
C TYR A 9 -9.86 -13.71 4.56
N LEU A 10 -10.49 -12.55 4.43
CA LEU A 10 -10.10 -11.31 5.12
C LEU A 10 -10.85 -11.26 6.46
N GLN A 11 -10.25 -11.86 7.49
CA GLN A 11 -10.89 -12.15 8.79
C GLN A 11 -11.46 -10.91 9.47
N LYS A 12 -10.77 -9.75 9.39
CA LYS A 12 -11.19 -8.52 10.08
C LYS A 12 -12.48 -7.90 9.54
N LYS A 13 -12.87 -8.25 8.33
CA LYS A 13 -14.06 -7.72 7.65
C LYS A 13 -15.07 -8.79 7.26
N ASP A 14 -14.77 -10.05 7.57
CA ASP A 14 -15.58 -11.20 7.14
C ASP A 14 -15.80 -11.23 5.63
N ILE A 15 -14.76 -10.95 4.86
CA ILE A 15 -14.81 -10.89 3.40
C ILE A 15 -14.09 -12.09 2.81
N LEU A 16 -14.77 -12.80 1.90
CA LEU A 16 -14.19 -13.84 1.08
C LEU A 16 -13.83 -13.25 -0.29
N TYR A 17 -12.52 -13.10 -0.56
CA TYR A 17 -12.02 -12.68 -1.86
C TYR A 17 -11.70 -13.92 -2.70
N VAL A 18 -12.34 -14.05 -3.87
CA VAL A 18 -12.15 -15.18 -4.78
C VAL A 18 -11.59 -14.69 -6.09
N GLU A 19 -10.55 -15.35 -6.58
CA GLU A 19 -9.94 -15.11 -7.88
C GLU A 19 -9.98 -16.41 -8.68
N GLU A 20 -10.62 -16.37 -9.84
CA GLU A 20 -10.66 -17.48 -10.77
C GLU A 20 -9.84 -17.15 -12.01
N ASN A 21 -8.88 -17.99 -12.30
CA ASN A 21 -8.05 -17.89 -13.49
C ASN A 21 -8.29 -19.10 -14.37
N HIS A 22 -8.72 -18.85 -15.61
CA HIS A 22 -8.86 -19.88 -16.61
C HIS A 22 -7.54 -20.01 -17.38
N ASP A 23 -6.97 -21.21 -17.31
CA ASP A 23 -5.78 -21.55 -18.08
C ASP A 23 -6.25 -22.15 -19.40
N GLY A 24 -6.14 -21.41 -20.46
CA GLY A 24 -6.37 -21.95 -21.77
C GLY A 24 -7.17 -21.08 -22.73
N LYS A 25 -7.19 -21.51 -23.96
CA LYS A 25 -7.91 -20.84 -25.04
C LYS A 25 -9.39 -21.20 -24.93
N TYR A 26 -10.22 -20.23 -24.59
CA TYR A 26 -11.67 -20.39 -24.61
C TYR A 26 -12.13 -20.85 -26.01
N GLY A 27 -12.79 -22.00 -26.07
CA GLY A 27 -13.43 -22.50 -27.31
C GLY A 27 -12.53 -23.22 -28.31
N ALA A 28 -11.25 -23.38 -28.09
CA ALA A 28 -10.38 -24.08 -29.01
C ALA A 28 -10.17 -25.56 -28.65
N LYS A 29 -11.13 -26.43 -28.94
CA LYS A 29 -10.92 -27.89 -28.89
C LYS A 29 -9.85 -28.28 -29.94
N GLY A 30 -8.85 -29.08 -29.52
CA GLY A 30 -7.90 -29.73 -30.41
C GLY A 30 -6.67 -28.91 -30.87
N LYS A 31 -6.43 -27.70 -30.34
CA LYS A 31 -5.19 -26.99 -30.67
C LYS A 31 -4.07 -27.36 -29.67
N GLU A 32 -2.91 -27.75 -30.24
CA GLU A 32 -1.69 -27.98 -29.45
C GLU A 32 -1.31 -26.77 -28.60
N ARG A 33 -0.84 -27.04 -27.41
CA ARG A 33 -0.29 -25.99 -26.55
C ARG A 33 0.99 -25.46 -27.19
N LEU A 34 1.03 -24.16 -27.40
CA LEU A 34 2.28 -23.50 -27.74
C LEU A 34 3.34 -23.79 -26.65
N PRO A 35 4.61 -24.03 -27.02
CA PRO A 35 5.68 -24.23 -26.06
C PRO A 35 5.73 -23.05 -25.09
N LYS A 36 6.02 -23.35 -23.81
CA LYS A 36 6.14 -22.30 -22.78
C LYS A 36 7.34 -21.43 -23.13
N ARG A 37 7.09 -20.17 -23.41
CA ARG A 37 8.14 -19.16 -23.57
C ARG A 37 8.85 -18.96 -22.23
N LYS A 38 10.19 -18.87 -22.24
CA LYS A 38 10.95 -18.38 -21.08
C LYS A 38 10.52 -16.94 -20.78
N LEU A 39 10.27 -16.65 -19.52
CA LEU A 39 9.90 -15.29 -19.08
C LEU A 39 11.11 -14.37 -19.24
N THR A 40 10.88 -13.18 -19.80
CA THR A 40 11.88 -12.11 -19.82
C THR A 40 11.96 -11.43 -18.44
N PRO A 41 13.05 -10.70 -18.12
CA PRO A 41 13.12 -9.88 -16.90
C PRO A 41 11.94 -8.91 -16.78
N GLU A 42 11.48 -8.33 -17.90
CA GLU A 42 10.34 -7.41 -17.96
C GLU A 42 9.02 -8.13 -17.62
N ASP A 43 8.83 -9.36 -18.10
CA ASP A 43 7.66 -10.18 -17.76
C ASP A 43 7.62 -10.46 -16.24
N VAL A 44 8.77 -10.80 -15.66
CA VAL A 44 8.91 -11.05 -14.21
C VAL A 44 8.60 -9.77 -13.43
N GLN A 45 9.15 -8.63 -13.86
CA GLN A 45 8.92 -7.34 -13.20
C GLN A 45 7.44 -6.95 -13.23
N ARG A 46 6.76 -7.14 -14.39
CA ARG A 46 5.31 -6.88 -14.54
C ARG A 46 4.47 -7.76 -13.61
N VAL A 47 4.78 -9.06 -13.53
CA VAL A 47 4.08 -10.00 -12.65
C VAL A 47 4.31 -9.64 -11.17
N ASN A 48 5.53 -9.26 -10.80
CA ASN A 48 5.86 -8.84 -9.45
C ASN A 48 5.13 -7.54 -9.06
N ALA A 49 5.07 -6.56 -9.96
CA ALA A 49 4.32 -5.32 -9.75
C ALA A 49 2.82 -5.60 -9.55
N TRP A 50 2.22 -6.45 -10.38
CA TRP A 50 0.83 -6.86 -10.26
C TRP A 50 0.55 -7.57 -8.93
N ASN A 51 1.41 -8.53 -8.53
CA ASN A 51 1.29 -9.23 -7.26
C ASN A 51 1.44 -8.28 -6.05
N LYS A 52 2.33 -7.28 -6.15
CA LYS A 52 2.49 -6.24 -5.12
C LYS A 52 1.22 -5.40 -4.98
N SER A 53 0.66 -4.94 -6.09
CA SER A 53 -0.59 -4.17 -6.11
C SER A 53 -1.77 -4.97 -5.54
N LYS A 54 -1.89 -6.25 -5.91
CA LYS A 54 -2.92 -7.13 -5.36
C LYS A 54 -2.80 -7.28 -3.84
N ARG A 55 -1.60 -7.51 -3.33
CA ARG A 55 -1.38 -7.61 -1.87
C ARG A 55 -1.71 -6.32 -1.14
N ALA A 56 -1.37 -5.17 -1.72
CA ALA A 56 -1.73 -3.87 -1.15
C ALA A 56 -3.26 -3.70 -1.10
N ARG A 57 -3.96 -4.03 -2.20
CA ARG A 57 -5.43 -3.97 -2.27
C ARG A 57 -6.10 -4.86 -1.22
N LEU A 58 -5.67 -6.11 -1.07
CA LEU A 58 -6.23 -7.02 -0.06
C LEU A 58 -6.04 -6.48 1.37
N ARG A 59 -4.88 -5.88 1.67
CA ARG A 59 -4.62 -5.23 2.96
C ARG A 59 -5.50 -3.99 3.16
N LEU A 60 -5.69 -3.17 2.11
CA LEU A 60 -6.61 -2.03 2.19
C LEU A 60 -8.04 -2.50 2.52
N MET A 61 -8.53 -3.53 1.83
CA MET A 61 -9.86 -4.09 2.09
C MET A 61 -9.99 -4.66 3.50
N GLU A 62 -8.94 -5.26 4.05
CA GLU A 62 -8.99 -5.89 5.37
C GLU A 62 -8.89 -4.91 6.53
N TYR A 63 -8.04 -3.87 6.41
CA TYR A 63 -7.63 -3.03 7.56
C TYR A 63 -8.22 -1.62 7.55
N PHE A 64 -8.78 -1.17 6.43
CA PHE A 64 -9.28 0.19 6.29
C PHE A 64 -10.77 0.25 5.99
N SER A 65 -11.40 1.38 6.32
CA SER A 65 -12.82 1.65 6.16
C SER A 65 -13.05 3.05 5.60
N PRO A 66 -14.23 3.33 5.04
CA PRO A 66 -14.62 4.72 4.76
C PRO A 66 -14.45 5.58 6.03
N GLY A 67 -13.84 6.75 5.88
CA GLY A 67 -13.51 7.66 6.99
C GLY A 67 -12.06 7.54 7.47
N ASP A 68 -11.31 6.51 7.07
CA ASP A 68 -9.87 6.49 7.29
C ASP A 68 -9.17 7.52 6.41
N LEU A 69 -8.07 8.07 6.90
CA LEU A 69 -7.45 9.26 6.33
C LEU A 69 -6.45 8.93 5.23
N TRP A 70 -6.56 9.64 4.11
CA TRP A 70 -5.47 9.76 3.15
C TRP A 70 -4.62 10.98 3.52
N VAL A 71 -3.34 10.76 3.80
CA VAL A 71 -2.42 11.77 4.29
C VAL A 71 -1.24 11.91 3.34
N THR A 72 -0.93 13.15 2.97
CA THR A 72 0.28 13.47 2.22
C THR A 72 1.24 14.27 3.10
N PHE A 73 2.41 13.71 3.37
CA PHE A 73 3.49 14.37 4.08
C PHE A 73 4.45 14.99 3.08
N THR A 74 4.79 16.25 3.29
CA THR A 74 5.76 16.98 2.47
C THR A 74 6.91 17.49 3.32
N TYR A 75 7.96 17.98 2.67
CA TYR A 75 9.14 18.52 3.32
C TYR A 75 9.30 20.00 3.00
N LYS A 76 9.62 20.81 4.01
CA LYS A 76 10.14 22.16 3.78
C LYS A 76 11.52 22.07 3.11
N PRO A 77 11.92 23.09 2.31
CA PRO A 77 13.20 23.06 1.59
C PRO A 77 14.40 22.68 2.47
N GLU A 78 14.48 23.25 3.66
CA GLU A 78 15.57 23.04 4.63
C GLU A 78 15.58 21.65 5.28
N ASN A 79 14.46 20.93 5.23
CA ASN A 79 14.28 19.61 5.84
C ASN A 79 14.28 18.47 4.82
N ARG A 80 14.51 18.77 3.53
CA ARG A 80 14.45 17.75 2.48
C ARG A 80 15.51 16.67 2.69
N PRO A 81 15.11 15.39 2.77
CA PRO A 81 16.08 14.32 2.90
C PRO A 81 16.86 14.14 1.60
N PRO A 82 18.15 13.78 1.68
CA PRO A 82 18.99 13.59 0.51
C PRO A 82 18.54 12.37 -0.33
N ASP A 83 17.95 11.37 0.31
CA ASP A 83 17.59 10.11 -0.31
C ASP A 83 16.29 9.52 0.27
N MET A 84 15.78 8.48 -0.40
CA MET A 84 14.57 7.77 0.00
C MET A 84 14.72 7.06 1.35
N ASP A 85 15.90 6.55 1.68
CA ASP A 85 16.12 5.81 2.93
C ASP A 85 16.04 6.74 4.13
N THR A 86 16.55 7.95 4.00
CA THR A 86 16.39 8.99 5.02
C THR A 86 14.93 9.39 5.19
N ALA A 87 14.20 9.62 4.09
CA ALA A 87 12.76 9.89 4.13
C ALA A 87 11.99 8.76 4.84
N LYS A 88 12.33 7.52 4.51
CA LYS A 88 11.75 6.33 5.12
C LYS A 88 12.02 6.25 6.63
N LYS A 89 13.25 6.50 7.07
CA LYS A 89 13.63 6.51 8.50
C LYS A 89 12.88 7.58 9.27
N GLN A 90 12.78 8.79 8.72
CA GLN A 90 12.03 9.90 9.33
C GLN A 90 10.54 9.58 9.47
N PHE A 91 9.94 9.01 8.42
CA PHE A 91 8.55 8.56 8.45
C PHE A 91 8.33 7.47 9.51
N LEU A 92 9.17 6.44 9.58
CA LEU A 92 9.06 5.38 10.57
C LEU A 92 9.19 5.90 12.01
N LYS A 93 10.09 6.86 12.25
CA LYS A 93 10.23 7.53 13.55
C LYS A 93 8.94 8.25 13.96
N MET A 94 8.27 8.91 13.02
CA MET A 94 6.96 9.52 13.25
C MET A 94 5.89 8.46 13.55
N MET A 95 5.84 7.38 12.75
CA MET A 95 4.89 6.29 12.95
C MET A 95 5.07 5.58 14.30
N ASP A 96 6.29 5.49 14.83
CA ASP A 96 6.53 4.95 16.16
C ASP A 96 5.95 5.84 17.27
N LYS A 97 6.02 7.16 17.11
CA LYS A 97 5.34 8.10 18.03
C LYS A 97 3.82 7.93 17.96
N LEU A 98 3.25 7.88 16.75
CA LEU A 98 1.81 7.64 16.55
C LEU A 98 1.37 6.31 17.15
N ARG A 99 2.14 5.25 16.95
CA ARG A 99 1.84 3.92 17.51
C ARG A 99 1.73 3.96 19.05
N LYS A 100 2.63 4.69 19.71
CA LYS A 100 2.58 4.88 21.18
C LYS A 100 1.30 5.61 21.59
N ILE A 101 0.89 6.64 20.85
CA ILE A 101 -0.35 7.40 21.14
C ILE A 101 -1.59 6.51 20.94
N TYR A 102 -1.67 5.77 19.81
CA TYR A 102 -2.76 4.85 19.55
C TYR A 102 -2.88 3.79 20.64
N ARG A 103 -1.75 3.20 21.03
CA ARG A 103 -1.71 2.20 22.11
C ARG A 103 -2.24 2.75 23.43
N LYS A 104 -1.88 3.98 23.82
CA LYS A 104 -2.40 4.64 25.02
C LYS A 104 -3.93 4.83 24.97
N LYS A 105 -4.51 4.90 23.78
CA LYS A 105 -5.96 4.99 23.58
C LYS A 105 -6.62 3.61 23.37
N GLY A 106 -5.92 2.51 23.59
CA GLY A 106 -6.43 1.16 23.38
C GLY A 106 -6.68 0.83 21.89
N ARG A 107 -6.04 1.53 20.95
CA ARG A 107 -6.23 1.38 19.53
C ARG A 107 -4.99 0.84 18.83
N VAL A 108 -5.20 0.11 17.73
CA VAL A 108 -4.11 -0.39 16.87
C VAL A 108 -3.93 0.57 15.70
N LEU A 109 -2.70 0.94 15.41
CA LEU A 109 -2.35 1.75 14.26
C LEU A 109 -2.13 0.87 13.03
N PHE A 110 -2.93 1.10 12.00
CA PHE A 110 -2.75 0.53 10.67
C PHE A 110 -2.36 1.64 9.69
N TRP A 111 -1.44 1.33 8.78
CA TRP A 111 -1.04 2.26 7.74
C TRP A 111 -0.45 1.54 6.52
N ILE A 112 -0.63 2.15 5.37
CA ILE A 112 0.02 1.77 4.11
C ILE A 112 0.54 3.04 3.48
N ARG A 113 1.79 3.03 2.99
CA ARG A 113 2.41 4.21 2.38
C ARG A 113 3.02 3.92 1.02
N ASN A 114 3.14 4.99 0.23
CA ASN A 114 4.02 5.13 -0.91
C ASN A 114 4.94 6.33 -0.70
N ILE A 115 6.21 6.22 -1.09
CA ILE A 115 7.17 7.33 -1.09
C ILE A 115 7.54 7.58 -2.54
N GLU A 116 7.42 8.83 -2.97
CA GLU A 116 7.76 9.24 -4.33
C GLU A 116 8.56 10.53 -4.32
N ARG A 117 9.27 10.76 -5.41
CA ARG A 117 10.00 12.00 -5.64
C ARG A 117 9.26 12.78 -6.71
N GLY A 118 8.77 13.97 -6.37
CA GLY A 118 8.09 14.85 -7.30
C GLY A 118 9.06 15.38 -8.38
N THR A 119 8.49 15.92 -9.45
CA THR A 119 9.24 16.45 -10.60
C THR A 119 10.24 17.55 -10.22
N LYS A 120 9.97 18.31 -9.16
CA LYS A 120 10.87 19.33 -8.58
C LYS A 120 11.88 18.76 -7.58
N GLY A 121 12.03 17.44 -7.50
CA GLY A 121 13.00 16.74 -6.65
C GLY A 121 12.65 16.63 -5.18
N ALA A 122 11.49 17.13 -4.74
CA ALA A 122 11.03 16.99 -3.37
C ALA A 122 10.42 15.60 -3.12
N TRP A 123 10.71 15.01 -1.95
CA TRP A 123 10.09 13.76 -1.53
C TRP A 123 8.70 14.01 -0.97
N HIS A 124 7.75 13.16 -1.36
CA HIS A 124 6.39 13.12 -0.84
C HIS A 124 6.10 11.73 -0.29
N ILE A 125 5.35 11.66 0.81
CA ILE A 125 4.94 10.40 1.40
C ILE A 125 3.43 10.39 1.45
N HIS A 126 2.81 9.56 0.63
CA HIS A 126 1.37 9.32 0.65
C HIS A 126 1.08 8.13 1.57
N CYS A 127 0.15 8.29 2.48
CA CYS A 127 -0.15 7.29 3.49
C CYS A 127 -1.64 7.20 3.76
N ILE A 128 -2.17 5.99 3.84
CA ILE A 128 -3.49 5.74 4.41
C ILE A 128 -3.28 5.34 5.86
N ILE A 129 -4.01 5.97 6.77
CA ILE A 129 -3.94 5.76 8.22
C ILE A 129 -5.36 5.58 8.74
N ASN A 130 -5.59 4.53 9.55
CA ASN A 130 -6.89 4.35 10.19
C ASN A 130 -7.18 5.49 11.16
N ASP A 131 -8.40 6.04 11.11
CA ASP A 131 -8.80 7.11 12.01
C ASP A 131 -9.24 6.59 13.39
N ILE A 132 -8.97 7.39 14.41
CA ILE A 132 -9.42 7.18 15.80
C ILE A 132 -10.15 8.43 16.35
N GLY A 133 -10.68 9.27 15.43
CA GLY A 133 -11.45 10.47 15.73
C GLY A 133 -10.63 11.77 15.82
N ASN A 134 -9.31 11.69 15.96
CA ASN A 134 -8.43 12.87 15.99
C ASN A 134 -7.07 12.64 15.30
N THR A 135 -7.00 11.66 14.41
CA THR A 135 -5.75 11.27 13.74
C THR A 135 -5.16 12.41 12.91
N ALA A 136 -5.99 13.22 12.24
CA ALA A 136 -5.51 14.38 11.48
C ALA A 136 -4.63 15.31 12.35
N SER A 137 -5.13 15.72 13.49
CA SER A 137 -4.39 16.57 14.45
C SER A 137 -3.15 15.85 15.01
N LEU A 138 -3.21 14.54 15.20
CA LEU A 138 -2.06 13.76 15.68
C LEU A 138 -0.93 13.71 14.65
N VAL A 139 -1.23 13.48 13.37
CA VAL A 139 -0.21 13.42 12.30
C VAL A 139 0.43 14.79 12.08
N GLU A 140 -0.35 15.87 12.10
CA GLU A 140 0.17 17.24 12.01
C GLU A 140 1.19 17.55 13.12
N ARG A 141 0.85 17.22 14.36
CA ARG A 141 1.74 17.47 15.52
C ARG A 141 2.97 16.57 15.56
N THR A 142 2.92 15.41 14.94
CA THR A 142 4.04 14.43 14.99
C THR A 142 4.97 14.52 13.80
N TRP A 143 4.61 15.24 12.72
CA TRP A 143 5.43 15.46 11.55
C TRP A 143 6.19 16.79 11.62
N PRO A 144 7.49 16.79 11.94
CA PRO A 144 8.22 18.04 12.15
C PRO A 144 8.91 18.56 10.88
N TYR A 145 8.84 17.84 9.76
CA TYR A 145 9.71 18.12 8.60
C TYR A 145 9.06 19.02 7.54
N GLY A 146 7.75 19.22 7.58
CA GLY A 146 7.05 20.01 6.57
C GLY A 146 5.54 20.03 6.74
N GLY A 147 4.82 20.13 5.63
CA GLY A 147 3.36 20.16 5.61
C GLY A 147 2.75 18.77 5.70
N VAL A 148 1.53 18.72 6.22
CA VAL A 148 0.64 17.56 6.26
C VAL A 148 -0.68 17.95 5.62
N TYR A 149 -1.11 17.19 4.62
CA TYR A 149 -2.38 17.39 3.93
C TYR A 149 -3.23 16.15 4.14
N VAL A 150 -4.42 16.33 4.64
CA VAL A 150 -5.38 15.26 4.95
C VAL A 150 -6.60 15.41 4.05
N THR A 151 -7.00 14.29 3.43
CA THR A 151 -8.18 14.21 2.56
C THR A 151 -9.09 13.09 3.03
#